data_271c3f570123d8aedbab76b1c273a26f
#
_entry.id   271c3f570123d8aedbab76b1c273a26f
#
_cell.length_a   1.000
_cell.length_b   1.000
_cell.length_c   1.000
_cell.angle_alpha   90.00
_cell.angle_beta   90.00
_cell.angle_gamma   90.00
#
_symmetry.space_group_name_H-M   'P 1'
#
loop_
_entity.id
_entity.type
_entity.pdbx_description
1 polymer ?
#
loop_
_entity_poly.entity_id
_entity_poly.type
_entity_poly.pdbx_seq_one_letter_code
_entity_poly.pdbx_strand_id
1 'polypeptide(L)'
;MNNVVELFAESGSTVRFDDGQELSAADLADQGCRAAAWLRRQGFRTGDRLALQLPNDADHLRLLVACAAAGFVAVSVNTRYTDDEVADLVGRTSARPVELEDGRRGWRHCTPLDPVGTRDDPFVVFTTSGTTSRPKLVLHRQRSIVDHARDAAGGFGLSGEDVVMAVMPFGGTFGLTSLTAALAASCRIVVTNFHPVTTGDLIAAEQVTHVNGSDDMFHRLLEQRADLSSIRLGGYGRFNTSLDGIVGRAQDAGAVLTGLYGMSEVQALFSLRDPAAGTSQRSRPGGTLVSSEASYRIVDGELQLRGPSLFAGYLAEGGATVDAELTDRHFDDGWFRTGDLAEREDDRTFEYVARIGDVLRLGGFLVAPAEIETVLQRIAGVDAAQVVAVDRPDGARPVAFVIAPNGVDETVAIELCGRHLARYKVPVRVIAIDEFPSTPSANGTKIQRNKLRMMAEAALSGSGA
;
A
#
# COMPACT_ATOMS: atom_id res chain seq x y z
N MET A 1 20.76 14.22 -6.97
CA MET A 1 19.31 14.28 -6.67
C MET A 1 19.16 14.49 -5.16
N ASN A 2 18.74 15.67 -4.74
CA ASN A 2 18.54 15.97 -3.32
C ASN A 2 17.07 16.18 -2.96
N ASN A 3 16.21 16.48 -3.93
CA ASN A 3 14.80 16.70 -3.76
C ASN A 3 13.99 16.04 -4.91
N VAL A 4 12.68 16.09 -4.83
CA VAL A 4 11.79 15.45 -5.81
C VAL A 4 11.88 16.11 -7.19
N VAL A 5 12.10 17.42 -7.27
CA VAL A 5 12.27 18.08 -8.58
C VAL A 5 13.51 17.57 -9.29
N GLU A 6 14.64 17.47 -8.57
CA GLU A 6 15.89 16.89 -9.12
C GLU A 6 15.71 15.42 -9.51
N LEU A 7 14.93 14.64 -8.74
CA LEU A 7 14.63 13.25 -9.08
C LEU A 7 13.98 13.14 -10.48
N PHE A 8 13.07 14.03 -10.82
CA PHE A 8 12.48 14.10 -12.17
C PHE A 8 13.45 14.69 -13.19
N ALA A 9 14.07 15.83 -12.89
CA ALA A 9 14.87 16.58 -13.84
C ALA A 9 16.15 15.86 -14.28
N GLU A 10 16.77 15.08 -13.38
CA GLU A 10 18.00 14.33 -13.63
C GLU A 10 17.75 12.89 -14.10
N SER A 11 16.50 12.41 -14.02
CA SER A 11 16.14 11.07 -14.49
C SER A 11 16.16 11.00 -16.03
N GLY A 12 16.77 9.94 -16.55
CA GLY A 12 16.70 9.58 -17.97
C GLY A 12 15.37 8.94 -18.39
N SER A 13 14.41 8.86 -17.50
CA SER A 13 13.12 8.19 -17.73
C SER A 13 12.28 8.86 -18.81
N THR A 14 11.60 8.03 -19.62
CA THR A 14 10.41 8.42 -20.38
C THR A 14 9.17 7.85 -19.73
N VAL A 15 8.09 8.61 -19.73
CA VAL A 15 6.82 8.28 -19.09
C VAL A 15 5.71 8.27 -20.15
N ARG A 16 5.13 7.09 -20.39
CA ARG A 16 4.00 6.89 -21.28
C ARG A 16 2.71 6.80 -20.48
N PHE A 17 1.67 7.50 -20.91
CA PHE A 17 0.35 7.54 -20.27
C PHE A 17 -0.71 6.82 -21.10
N ASP A 18 -1.88 6.53 -20.48
CA ASP A 18 -3.01 5.82 -21.10
C ASP A 18 -3.54 6.51 -22.36
N ASP A 19 -3.46 7.85 -22.44
CA ASP A 19 -3.87 8.64 -23.61
C ASP A 19 -2.89 8.56 -24.78
N GLY A 20 -1.80 7.79 -24.63
CA GLY A 20 -0.73 7.65 -25.61
C GLY A 20 0.31 8.77 -25.56
N GLN A 21 0.16 9.79 -24.69
CA GLN A 21 1.18 10.81 -24.49
C GLN A 21 2.45 10.16 -23.92
N GLU A 22 3.60 10.58 -24.45
CA GLU A 22 4.91 10.22 -23.91
C GLU A 22 5.69 11.51 -23.61
N LEU A 23 6.22 11.60 -22.37
CA LEU A 23 6.98 12.76 -21.88
C LEU A 23 8.27 12.27 -21.22
N SER A 24 9.34 13.06 -21.35
CA SER A 24 10.50 12.83 -20.50
C SER A 24 10.21 13.25 -19.06
N ALA A 25 10.89 12.65 -18.10
CA ALA A 25 10.81 13.06 -16.70
C ALA A 25 11.25 14.54 -16.54
N ALA A 26 12.22 14.99 -17.35
CA ALA A 26 12.64 16.38 -17.38
C ALA A 26 11.54 17.33 -17.91
N ASP A 27 10.75 16.92 -18.92
CA ASP A 27 9.59 17.70 -19.37
C ASP A 27 8.53 17.82 -18.28
N LEU A 28 8.30 16.73 -17.53
CA LEU A 28 7.39 16.73 -16.38
C LEU A 28 7.90 17.67 -15.27
N ALA A 29 9.22 17.73 -15.05
CA ALA A 29 9.82 18.65 -14.10
C ALA A 29 9.60 20.12 -14.53
N ASP A 30 9.88 20.47 -15.79
CA ASP A 30 9.64 21.82 -16.31
C ASP A 30 8.16 22.21 -16.22
N GLN A 31 7.26 21.32 -16.66
CA GLN A 31 5.81 21.55 -16.62
C GLN A 31 5.31 21.69 -15.18
N GLY A 32 5.85 20.91 -14.24
CA GLY A 32 5.55 21.02 -12.82
C GLY A 32 6.02 22.37 -12.22
N CYS A 33 7.22 22.84 -12.61
CA CYS A 33 7.71 24.15 -12.20
C CYS A 33 6.85 25.29 -12.78
N ARG A 34 6.30 25.14 -13.99
CA ARG A 34 5.31 26.09 -14.56
C ARG A 34 4.00 26.05 -13.76
N ALA A 35 3.53 24.87 -13.38
CA ALA A 35 2.35 24.73 -12.54
C ALA A 35 2.57 25.38 -11.16
N ALA A 36 3.76 25.24 -10.57
CA ALA A 36 4.14 25.92 -9.33
C ALA A 36 4.05 27.44 -9.45
N ALA A 37 4.58 28.00 -10.54
CA ALA A 37 4.51 29.43 -10.83
C ALA A 37 3.06 29.92 -10.97
N TRP A 38 2.21 29.16 -11.65
CA TRP A 38 0.79 29.45 -11.79
C TRP A 38 0.06 29.40 -10.44
N LEU A 39 0.27 28.36 -9.64
CA LEU A 39 -0.33 28.23 -8.31
C LEU A 39 0.04 29.39 -7.39
N ARG A 40 1.31 29.88 -7.45
CA ARG A 40 1.71 31.09 -6.72
C ARG A 40 0.93 32.32 -7.15
N ARG A 41 0.62 32.48 -8.45
CA ARG A 41 -0.25 33.54 -8.95
C ARG A 41 -1.70 33.41 -8.48
N GLN A 42 -2.17 32.18 -8.22
CA GLN A 42 -3.47 31.91 -7.60
C GLN A 42 -3.47 32.11 -6.07
N GLY A 43 -2.38 32.64 -5.51
CA GLY A 43 -2.28 32.98 -4.09
C GLY A 43 -1.85 31.83 -3.18
N PHE A 44 -1.35 30.72 -3.73
CA PHE A 44 -0.70 29.68 -2.91
C PHE A 44 0.67 30.14 -2.41
N ARG A 45 1.00 29.79 -1.18
CA ARG A 45 2.24 30.14 -0.48
C ARG A 45 2.98 28.85 -0.07
N THR A 46 4.29 28.96 0.14
CA THR A 46 5.07 27.86 0.75
C THR A 46 4.43 27.40 2.04
N GLY A 47 4.27 26.10 2.21
CA GLY A 47 3.56 25.45 3.32
C GLY A 47 2.06 25.25 3.09
N ASP A 48 1.45 25.87 2.07
CA ASP A 48 0.05 25.59 1.71
C ASP A 48 -0.11 24.15 1.22
N ARG A 49 -1.30 23.61 1.43
CA ARG A 49 -1.64 22.22 1.08
C ARG A 49 -2.58 22.18 -0.10
N LEU A 50 -2.26 21.28 -1.03
CA LEU A 50 -3.04 21.03 -2.22
C LEU A 50 -3.73 19.67 -2.09
N ALA A 51 -5.06 19.64 -2.16
CA ALA A 51 -5.82 18.39 -2.24
C ALA A 51 -5.72 17.83 -3.66
N LEU A 52 -5.10 16.67 -3.81
CA LEU A 52 -4.89 15.99 -5.08
C LEU A 52 -5.77 14.74 -5.16
N GLN A 53 -6.98 14.90 -5.74
CA GLN A 53 -7.89 13.78 -6.04
C GLN A 53 -7.80 13.45 -7.53
N LEU A 54 -6.70 12.84 -7.93
CA LEU A 54 -6.36 12.60 -9.32
C LEU A 54 -6.10 11.13 -9.62
N PRO A 55 -6.45 10.66 -10.83
CA PRO A 55 -5.98 9.37 -11.31
C PRO A 55 -4.48 9.39 -11.56
N ASN A 56 -3.92 8.25 -11.96
CA ASN A 56 -2.55 8.19 -12.43
C ASN A 56 -2.49 8.80 -13.85
N ASP A 57 -2.12 10.07 -13.91
CA ASP A 57 -1.97 10.82 -15.17
C ASP A 57 -0.84 11.85 -15.08
N ALA A 58 -0.60 12.55 -16.20
CA ALA A 58 0.44 13.57 -16.29
C ALA A 58 0.18 14.78 -15.37
N ASP A 59 -1.08 15.13 -15.10
CA ASP A 59 -1.40 16.27 -14.24
C ASP A 59 -1.11 15.96 -12.78
N HIS A 60 -1.32 14.72 -12.34
CA HIS A 60 -0.93 14.29 -11.01
C HIS A 60 0.59 14.47 -10.81
N LEU A 61 1.39 14.02 -11.78
CA LEU A 61 2.85 14.16 -11.71
C LEU A 61 3.30 15.62 -11.74
N ARG A 62 2.69 16.43 -12.61
CA ARG A 62 2.97 17.90 -12.66
C ARG A 62 2.69 18.57 -11.33
N LEU A 63 1.58 18.24 -10.67
CA LEU A 63 1.22 18.83 -9.39
C LEU A 63 2.07 18.32 -8.23
N LEU A 64 2.52 17.06 -8.25
CA LEU A 64 3.53 16.57 -7.29
C LEU A 64 4.84 17.34 -7.43
N VAL A 65 5.33 17.51 -8.67
CA VAL A 65 6.54 18.34 -8.92
C VAL A 65 6.30 19.79 -8.50
N ALA A 66 5.12 20.36 -8.78
CA ALA A 66 4.77 21.73 -8.37
C ALA A 66 4.83 21.90 -6.84
N CYS A 67 4.31 20.91 -6.09
CA CYS A 67 4.41 20.92 -4.63
C CYS A 67 5.87 20.91 -4.17
N ALA A 68 6.68 20.02 -4.75
CA ALA A 68 8.10 19.92 -4.40
C ALA A 68 8.85 21.22 -4.74
N ALA A 69 8.61 21.82 -5.92
CA ALA A 69 9.29 23.00 -6.39
C ALA A 69 8.97 24.26 -5.56
N ALA A 70 7.72 24.44 -5.15
CA ALA A 70 7.27 25.65 -4.45
C ALA A 70 7.22 25.48 -2.92
N GLY A 71 7.55 24.29 -2.38
CA GLY A 71 7.41 24.01 -0.96
C GLY A 71 5.94 23.93 -0.51
N PHE A 72 5.04 23.51 -1.41
CA PHE A 72 3.68 23.14 -1.05
C PHE A 72 3.64 21.71 -0.55
N VAL A 73 2.54 21.31 0.09
CA VAL A 73 2.34 19.95 0.58
C VAL A 73 1.19 19.31 -0.20
N ALA A 74 1.48 18.21 -0.90
CA ALA A 74 0.45 17.41 -1.54
C ALA A 74 -0.35 16.64 -0.50
N VAL A 75 -1.66 16.80 -0.46
CA VAL A 75 -2.57 15.95 0.32
C VAL A 75 -3.21 14.96 -0.63
N SER A 76 -2.80 13.72 -0.51
CA SER A 76 -3.29 12.64 -1.34
C SER A 76 -4.73 12.28 -0.98
N VAL A 77 -5.64 12.43 -1.94
CA VAL A 77 -7.06 12.13 -1.79
C VAL A 77 -7.38 10.93 -2.67
N ASN A 78 -7.96 9.88 -2.07
CA ASN A 78 -8.36 8.71 -2.84
C ASN A 78 -9.47 9.09 -3.83
N THR A 79 -9.31 8.72 -5.10
CA THR A 79 -10.30 9.00 -6.15
C THR A 79 -11.65 8.32 -5.94
N ARG A 80 -11.74 7.36 -5.01
CA ARG A 80 -12.96 6.64 -4.64
C ARG A 80 -13.66 7.21 -3.40
N TYR A 81 -13.10 8.26 -2.78
CA TYR A 81 -13.74 8.90 -1.64
C TYR A 81 -15.01 9.61 -2.07
N THR A 82 -16.03 9.53 -1.23
CA THR A 82 -17.25 10.32 -1.36
C THR A 82 -16.96 11.80 -1.09
N ASP A 83 -17.87 12.67 -1.50
CA ASP A 83 -17.72 14.12 -1.26
C ASP A 83 -17.58 14.45 0.24
N ASP A 84 -18.27 13.72 1.11
CA ASP A 84 -18.18 13.88 2.57
C ASP A 84 -16.79 13.47 3.10
N GLU A 85 -16.21 12.37 2.61
CA GLU A 85 -14.86 11.93 2.98
C GLU A 85 -13.80 12.91 2.48
N VAL A 86 -13.99 13.45 1.29
CA VAL A 86 -13.13 14.51 0.74
C VAL A 86 -13.23 15.76 1.58
N ALA A 87 -14.44 16.20 1.91
CA ALA A 87 -14.68 17.38 2.75
C ALA A 87 -14.07 17.23 4.16
N ASP A 88 -14.20 16.05 4.78
CA ASP A 88 -13.55 15.75 6.08
C ASP A 88 -12.03 15.86 5.97
N LEU A 89 -11.42 15.22 4.95
CA LEU A 89 -9.97 15.25 4.75
C LEU A 89 -9.46 16.66 4.47
N VAL A 90 -10.12 17.39 3.59
CA VAL A 90 -9.80 18.80 3.27
C VAL A 90 -9.90 19.68 4.51
N GLY A 91 -10.97 19.54 5.29
CA GLY A 91 -11.16 20.27 6.56
C GLY A 91 -10.05 19.98 7.57
N ARG A 92 -9.70 18.70 7.77
CA ARG A 92 -8.66 18.26 8.70
C ARG A 92 -7.25 18.69 8.31
N THR A 93 -7.00 18.83 7.01
CA THR A 93 -5.69 19.23 6.49
C THR A 93 -5.62 20.71 6.13
N SER A 94 -6.74 21.44 6.12
CA SER A 94 -6.83 22.78 5.54
C SER A 94 -6.29 22.85 4.12
N ALA A 95 -6.40 21.75 3.37
CA ALA A 95 -5.94 21.69 1.99
C ALA A 95 -6.90 22.45 1.06
N ARG A 96 -6.37 22.98 -0.03
CA ARG A 96 -7.16 23.67 -1.04
C ARG A 96 -7.22 22.81 -2.30
N PRO A 97 -8.41 22.62 -2.91
CA PRO A 97 -8.52 21.96 -4.20
C PRO A 97 -7.84 22.80 -5.30
N VAL A 98 -7.43 22.14 -6.39
CA VAL A 98 -6.85 22.77 -7.57
C VAL A 98 -7.83 22.61 -8.73
N GLU A 99 -8.23 23.75 -9.34
CA GLU A 99 -9.10 23.76 -10.52
C GLU A 99 -8.25 23.42 -11.75
N LEU A 100 -8.35 22.16 -12.21
CA LEU A 100 -7.46 21.63 -13.26
C LEU A 100 -7.68 22.29 -14.63
N GLU A 101 -8.92 22.58 -15.02
CA GLU A 101 -9.19 23.17 -16.34
C GLU A 101 -8.52 24.54 -16.49
N ASP A 102 -8.65 25.38 -15.48
CA ASP A 102 -7.99 26.68 -15.42
C ASP A 102 -6.45 26.51 -15.31
N GLY A 103 -6.02 25.50 -14.52
CA GLY A 103 -4.63 25.14 -14.40
C GLY A 103 -3.99 24.76 -15.72
N ARG A 104 -4.53 23.80 -16.45
CA ARG A 104 -4.02 23.34 -17.75
C ARG A 104 -3.87 24.46 -18.77
N ARG A 105 -4.77 25.45 -18.76
CA ARG A 105 -4.67 26.67 -19.60
C ARG A 105 -3.62 27.63 -19.08
N GLY A 106 -3.56 27.82 -17.74
CA GLY A 106 -2.74 28.84 -17.09
C GLY A 106 -1.26 28.53 -17.04
N TRP A 107 -0.89 27.34 -16.58
CA TRP A 107 0.53 27.04 -16.35
C TRP A 107 1.36 26.91 -17.63
N ARG A 108 0.76 26.52 -18.77
CA ARG A 108 1.47 26.45 -20.08
C ARG A 108 2.10 27.79 -20.50
N HIS A 109 1.56 28.90 -20.01
CA HIS A 109 2.04 30.27 -20.31
C HIS A 109 2.91 30.86 -19.20
N CYS A 110 3.17 30.08 -18.13
CA CYS A 110 4.05 30.54 -17.07
C CYS A 110 5.52 30.23 -17.39
N THR A 111 6.41 31.13 -17.00
CA THR A 111 7.83 30.80 -16.88
C THR A 111 7.98 29.78 -15.72
N PRO A 112 8.78 28.73 -15.86
CA PRO A 112 9.04 27.82 -14.77
C PRO A 112 9.52 28.54 -13.51
N LEU A 113 9.03 28.11 -12.35
CA LEU A 113 9.54 28.58 -11.07
C LEU A 113 10.92 27.97 -10.83
N ASP A 114 11.91 28.75 -10.45
CA ASP A 114 13.13 28.21 -9.87
C ASP A 114 12.77 27.51 -8.55
N PRO A 115 13.10 26.21 -8.39
CA PRO A 115 12.72 25.47 -7.21
C PRO A 115 13.26 26.11 -5.92
N VAL A 116 12.37 26.36 -4.98
CA VAL A 116 12.70 26.87 -3.64
C VAL A 116 12.54 25.82 -2.56
N GLY A 117 11.89 24.69 -2.89
CA GLY A 117 11.70 23.57 -1.99
C GLY A 117 13.01 22.84 -1.71
N THR A 118 13.24 22.52 -0.43
CA THR A 118 14.44 21.83 0.06
C THR A 118 14.12 20.36 0.34
N ARG A 119 15.18 19.53 0.48
CA ARG A 119 15.00 18.11 0.83
C ARG A 119 14.31 17.89 2.18
N ASP A 120 14.40 18.87 3.10
CA ASP A 120 13.83 18.76 4.44
C ASP A 120 12.39 19.28 4.55
N ASP A 121 11.87 19.88 3.48
CA ASP A 121 10.51 20.41 3.47
C ASP A 121 9.47 19.27 3.53
N PRO A 122 8.33 19.50 4.22
CA PRO A 122 7.14 18.69 4.10
C PRO A 122 6.72 18.57 2.62
N PHE A 123 6.35 17.35 2.19
CA PHE A 123 6.07 17.14 0.77
C PHE A 123 4.72 16.52 0.51
N VAL A 124 4.42 15.38 1.14
CA VAL A 124 3.20 14.65 0.86
C VAL A 124 2.57 14.08 2.12
N VAL A 125 1.26 14.12 2.17
CA VAL A 125 0.44 13.52 3.23
C VAL A 125 -0.34 12.36 2.65
N PHE A 126 -0.16 11.17 3.22
CA PHE A 126 -0.98 9.99 2.96
C PHE A 126 -1.97 9.74 4.08
N THR A 127 -3.14 9.21 3.73
CA THR A 127 -4.10 8.71 4.70
C THR A 127 -3.87 7.24 4.98
N THR A 128 -3.85 6.83 6.26
CA THR A 128 -3.81 5.41 6.60
C THR A 128 -5.23 4.86 6.66
N SER A 129 -5.38 3.61 6.24
CA SER A 129 -6.62 2.86 6.45
C SER A 129 -6.70 2.31 7.89
N GLY A 130 -6.59 3.18 8.91
CA GLY A 130 -6.55 2.76 10.32
C GLY A 130 -7.78 1.94 10.74
N THR A 131 -7.61 1.05 11.73
CA THR A 131 -8.70 0.31 12.41
C THR A 131 -9.51 1.22 13.35
N THR A 132 -9.08 2.47 13.55
CA THR A 132 -9.74 3.51 14.31
C THR A 132 -10.75 4.27 13.43
N SER A 133 -11.70 4.96 14.04
CA SER A 133 -12.81 5.66 13.38
C SER A 133 -12.39 6.71 12.33
N ARG A 134 -11.15 7.20 12.38
CA ARG A 134 -10.62 8.19 11.43
C ARG A 134 -9.21 7.81 10.95
N PRO A 135 -8.91 7.92 9.63
CA PRO A 135 -7.57 7.71 9.09
C PRO A 135 -6.56 8.69 9.70
N LYS A 136 -5.35 8.22 10.04
CA LYS A 136 -4.23 9.10 10.41
C LYS A 136 -3.65 9.77 9.16
N LEU A 137 -3.08 10.96 9.35
CA LEU A 137 -2.47 11.78 8.30
C LEU A 137 -0.94 11.66 8.38
N VAL A 138 -0.35 10.86 7.53
CA VAL A 138 1.09 10.53 7.54
C VAL A 138 1.85 11.50 6.65
N LEU A 139 2.69 12.34 7.25
CA LEU A 139 3.48 13.33 6.53
C LEU A 139 4.87 12.81 6.18
N HIS A 140 5.24 12.87 4.92
CA HIS A 140 6.60 12.63 4.45
C HIS A 140 7.29 13.93 3.99
N ARG A 141 8.62 13.97 4.19
CA ARG A 141 9.49 15.02 3.65
C ARG A 141 10.03 14.61 2.28
N GLN A 142 10.50 15.57 1.49
CA GLN A 142 11.11 15.26 0.20
C GLN A 142 12.26 14.27 0.33
N ARG A 143 13.13 14.42 1.35
CA ARG A 143 14.26 13.52 1.57
C ARG A 143 13.86 12.07 1.74
N SER A 144 12.82 11.78 2.55
CA SER A 144 12.41 10.39 2.79
C SER A 144 11.88 9.72 1.53
N ILE A 145 11.25 10.49 0.63
CA ILE A 145 10.79 9.98 -0.67
C ILE A 145 11.99 9.70 -1.59
N VAL A 146 12.93 10.64 -1.71
CA VAL A 146 14.06 10.52 -2.65
C VAL A 146 15.07 9.46 -2.18
N ASP A 147 15.39 9.41 -0.88
CA ASP A 147 16.31 8.42 -0.34
C ASP A 147 15.72 7.01 -0.50
N HIS A 148 14.44 6.85 -0.17
CA HIS A 148 13.77 5.56 -0.34
C HIS A 148 13.58 5.16 -1.81
N ALA A 149 13.39 6.10 -2.71
CA ALA A 149 13.33 5.82 -4.14
C ALA A 149 14.60 5.12 -4.65
N ARG A 150 15.78 5.58 -4.20
CA ARG A 150 17.08 4.95 -4.55
C ARG A 150 17.22 3.57 -3.92
N ASP A 151 16.89 3.45 -2.64
CA ASP A 151 16.96 2.19 -1.92
C ASP A 151 16.03 1.14 -2.54
N ALA A 152 14.79 1.52 -2.86
CA ALA A 152 13.83 0.65 -3.53
C ALA A 152 14.30 0.27 -4.94
N ALA A 153 14.84 1.22 -5.72
CA ALA A 153 15.40 0.93 -7.03
C ALA A 153 16.51 -0.13 -6.95
N GLY A 154 17.45 0.05 -6.02
CA GLY A 154 18.53 -0.93 -5.78
C GLY A 154 18.01 -2.27 -5.28
N GLY A 155 17.09 -2.28 -4.32
CA GLY A 155 16.52 -3.51 -3.75
C GLY A 155 15.73 -4.33 -4.76
N PHE A 156 15.07 -3.68 -5.73
CA PHE A 156 14.34 -4.33 -6.82
C PHE A 156 15.21 -4.60 -8.05
N GLY A 157 16.49 -4.22 -8.03
CA GLY A 157 17.41 -4.43 -9.14
C GLY A 157 17.01 -3.68 -10.40
N LEU A 158 16.38 -2.51 -10.27
CA LEU A 158 15.97 -1.66 -11.39
C LEU A 158 17.16 -1.02 -12.07
N SER A 159 17.09 -0.90 -13.38
CA SER A 159 18.07 -0.25 -14.24
C SER A 159 17.39 0.50 -15.39
N GLY A 160 18.15 1.31 -16.13
CA GLY A 160 17.63 2.02 -17.30
C GLY A 160 17.15 1.12 -18.45
N GLU A 161 17.47 -0.18 -18.41
CA GLU A 161 16.98 -1.17 -19.39
C GLU A 161 15.57 -1.69 -19.07
N ASP A 162 15.02 -1.32 -17.90
CA ASP A 162 13.74 -1.85 -17.43
C ASP A 162 12.57 -0.99 -17.86
N VAL A 163 11.44 -1.67 -18.06
CA VAL A 163 10.13 -1.06 -18.26
C VAL A 163 9.29 -1.30 -17.01
N VAL A 164 9.01 -0.23 -16.26
CA VAL A 164 8.25 -0.29 -15.02
C VAL A 164 6.83 0.17 -15.26
N MET A 165 5.85 -0.65 -14.90
CA MET A 165 4.45 -0.24 -14.91
C MET A 165 4.07 0.39 -13.57
N ALA A 166 3.65 1.65 -13.59
CA ALA A 166 3.15 2.41 -12.45
C ALA A 166 1.61 2.40 -12.47
N VAL A 167 1.02 1.32 -11.91
CA VAL A 167 -0.42 1.03 -11.96
C VAL A 167 -1.13 1.29 -10.62
N MET A 168 -0.39 1.23 -9.50
CA MET A 168 -0.97 1.54 -8.19
C MET A 168 -1.20 3.05 -8.05
N PRO A 169 -2.26 3.49 -7.36
CA PRO A 169 -2.57 4.91 -7.24
C PRO A 169 -1.42 5.74 -6.64
N PHE A 170 -1.06 6.84 -7.30
CA PHE A 170 -0.02 7.76 -6.80
C PHE A 170 -0.43 8.48 -5.51
N GLY A 171 -1.71 8.54 -5.24
CA GLY A 171 -2.24 8.99 -3.95
C GLY A 171 -1.97 8.03 -2.78
N GLY A 172 -1.32 6.90 -3.00
CA GLY A 172 -0.87 5.96 -1.99
C GLY A 172 0.64 5.77 -2.04
N THR A 173 1.24 5.38 -0.91
CA THR A 173 2.68 5.12 -0.84
C THR A 173 3.13 4.05 -1.82
N PHE A 174 2.29 3.04 -2.11
CA PHE A 174 2.65 1.96 -3.01
C PHE A 174 2.86 2.45 -4.45
N GLY A 175 1.93 3.26 -4.97
CA GLY A 175 2.04 3.84 -6.30
C GLY A 175 3.17 4.86 -6.39
N LEU A 176 3.26 5.78 -5.41
CA LEU A 176 4.29 6.81 -5.43
C LEU A 176 5.71 6.20 -5.31
N THR A 177 5.92 5.21 -4.42
CA THR A 177 7.23 4.57 -4.27
C THR A 177 7.62 3.80 -5.52
N SER A 178 6.70 3.07 -6.17
CA SER A 178 6.97 2.36 -7.42
C SER A 178 7.39 3.31 -8.54
N LEU A 179 6.70 4.45 -8.67
CA LEU A 179 7.04 5.50 -9.62
C LEU A 179 8.41 6.11 -9.33
N THR A 180 8.66 6.53 -8.09
CA THR A 180 9.90 7.23 -7.73
C THR A 180 11.12 6.31 -7.79
N ALA A 181 10.97 5.02 -7.48
CA ALA A 181 12.02 4.03 -7.69
C ALA A 181 12.38 3.86 -9.18
N ALA A 182 11.38 3.83 -10.06
CA ALA A 182 11.60 3.77 -11.51
C ALA A 182 12.32 5.04 -12.04
N LEU A 183 11.94 6.22 -11.54
CA LEU A 183 12.62 7.49 -11.84
C LEU A 183 14.08 7.47 -11.37
N ALA A 184 14.33 6.97 -10.15
CA ALA A 184 15.68 6.89 -9.58
C ALA A 184 16.62 5.98 -10.39
N ALA A 185 16.07 4.95 -11.03
CA ALA A 185 16.80 4.01 -11.90
C ALA A 185 16.80 4.42 -13.39
N SER A 186 16.17 5.55 -13.74
CA SER A 186 16.02 6.01 -15.13
C SER A 186 15.33 4.99 -16.05
N CYS A 187 14.36 4.25 -15.52
CA CYS A 187 13.58 3.28 -16.27
C CYS A 187 12.65 3.95 -17.28
N ARG A 188 12.22 3.21 -18.31
CA ARG A 188 11.02 3.55 -19.05
C ARG A 188 9.79 3.26 -18.19
N ILE A 189 8.84 4.19 -18.08
CA ILE A 189 7.69 4.10 -17.18
C ILE A 189 6.39 4.08 -17.98
N VAL A 190 5.54 3.09 -17.73
CA VAL A 190 4.19 3.00 -18.28
C VAL A 190 3.20 3.30 -17.17
N VAL A 191 2.51 4.43 -17.26
CA VAL A 191 1.51 4.87 -16.28
C VAL A 191 0.13 4.48 -16.75
N THR A 192 -0.62 3.78 -15.90
CA THR A 192 -2.00 3.39 -16.17
C THR A 192 -2.83 3.36 -14.88
N ASN A 193 -4.15 3.37 -15.05
CA ASN A 193 -5.10 3.08 -13.98
C ASN A 193 -5.58 1.63 -14.13
N PHE A 194 -5.56 0.86 -13.05
CA PHE A 194 -5.80 -0.57 -13.12
C PHE A 194 -7.16 -0.93 -13.72
N HIS A 195 -7.11 -1.66 -14.83
CA HIS A 195 -8.22 -2.40 -15.40
C HIS A 195 -7.69 -3.74 -15.93
N PRO A 196 -8.24 -4.90 -15.52
CA PRO A 196 -7.60 -6.20 -15.73
C PRO A 196 -7.22 -6.48 -17.19
N VAL A 197 -8.12 -6.19 -18.14
CA VAL A 197 -7.89 -6.42 -19.57
C VAL A 197 -6.85 -5.43 -20.11
N THR A 198 -7.13 -4.12 -20.00
CA THR A 198 -6.25 -3.08 -20.55
C THR A 198 -4.84 -3.13 -19.94
N THR A 199 -4.75 -3.37 -18.62
CA THR A 199 -3.45 -3.49 -17.94
C THR A 199 -2.69 -4.72 -18.45
N GLY A 200 -3.36 -5.85 -18.64
CA GLY A 200 -2.75 -7.05 -19.23
C GLY A 200 -2.23 -6.81 -20.65
N ASP A 201 -3.05 -6.17 -21.50
CA ASP A 201 -2.67 -5.83 -22.87
C ASP A 201 -1.45 -4.90 -22.91
N LEU A 202 -1.39 -3.90 -22.01
CA LEU A 202 -0.25 -2.98 -21.89
C LEU A 202 1.02 -3.69 -21.39
N ILE A 203 0.91 -4.64 -20.46
CA ILE A 203 2.07 -5.44 -20.01
C ILE A 203 2.72 -6.12 -21.19
N ALA A 204 1.94 -6.80 -22.02
CA ALA A 204 2.43 -7.51 -23.19
C ALA A 204 2.94 -6.54 -24.29
N ALA A 205 2.17 -5.49 -24.61
CA ALA A 205 2.50 -4.55 -25.68
C ALA A 205 3.79 -3.75 -25.39
N GLU A 206 3.95 -3.30 -24.14
CA GLU A 206 5.07 -2.47 -23.71
C GLU A 206 6.25 -3.29 -23.18
N GLN A 207 6.14 -4.64 -23.16
CA GLN A 207 7.16 -5.56 -22.62
C GLN A 207 7.57 -5.16 -21.20
N VAL A 208 6.59 -4.97 -20.32
CA VAL A 208 6.81 -4.55 -18.94
C VAL A 208 7.64 -5.57 -18.20
N THR A 209 8.78 -5.14 -17.65
CA THR A 209 9.71 -6.01 -16.89
C THR A 209 9.42 -6.01 -15.39
N HIS A 210 8.88 -4.89 -14.86
CA HIS A 210 8.59 -4.75 -13.44
C HIS A 210 7.20 -4.13 -13.21
N VAL A 211 6.45 -4.73 -12.30
CA VAL A 211 5.17 -4.20 -11.83
C VAL A 211 4.95 -4.56 -10.36
N ASN A 212 4.61 -3.56 -9.55
CA ASN A 212 4.26 -3.78 -8.16
C ASN A 212 2.75 -3.62 -7.98
N GLY A 213 2.12 -4.47 -7.17
CA GLY A 213 0.68 -4.42 -6.98
C GLY A 213 0.15 -5.21 -5.80
N SER A 214 -1.17 -5.27 -5.67
CA SER A 214 -1.82 -6.13 -4.70
C SER A 214 -1.98 -7.56 -5.24
N ASP A 215 -2.14 -8.50 -4.31
CA ASP A 215 -2.53 -9.87 -4.64
C ASP A 215 -3.82 -9.92 -5.49
N ASP A 216 -4.84 -9.11 -5.17
CA ASP A 216 -6.08 -8.99 -5.96
C ASP A 216 -5.80 -8.52 -7.40
N MET A 217 -4.90 -7.55 -7.59
CA MET A 217 -4.53 -7.09 -8.92
C MET A 217 -3.96 -8.23 -9.76
N PHE A 218 -2.97 -8.95 -9.24
CA PHE A 218 -2.37 -10.07 -9.94
C PHE A 218 -3.36 -11.22 -10.15
N HIS A 219 -4.20 -11.51 -9.15
CA HIS A 219 -5.27 -12.50 -9.30
C HIS A 219 -6.16 -12.19 -10.51
N ARG A 220 -6.64 -10.95 -10.61
CA ARG A 220 -7.50 -10.52 -11.71
C ARG A 220 -6.81 -10.51 -13.08
N LEU A 221 -5.51 -10.22 -13.14
CA LEU A 221 -4.73 -10.36 -14.39
C LEU A 221 -4.64 -11.84 -14.81
N LEU A 222 -4.39 -12.74 -13.86
CA LEU A 222 -4.32 -14.18 -14.12
C LEU A 222 -5.68 -14.76 -14.54
N GLU A 223 -6.79 -14.30 -13.96
CA GLU A 223 -8.16 -14.69 -14.38
C GLU A 223 -8.46 -14.28 -15.83
N GLN A 224 -7.93 -13.13 -16.28
CA GLN A 224 -8.04 -12.69 -17.69
C GLN A 224 -7.06 -13.39 -18.61
N ARG A 225 -6.20 -14.29 -18.09
CA ARG A 225 -5.13 -14.98 -18.85
C ARG A 225 -4.20 -13.99 -19.55
N ALA A 226 -3.90 -12.86 -18.89
CA ALA A 226 -2.95 -11.87 -19.39
C ALA A 226 -1.60 -12.54 -19.65
N ASP A 227 -0.91 -12.15 -20.73
CA ASP A 227 0.48 -12.55 -20.94
C ASP A 227 1.37 -11.75 -20.01
N LEU A 228 1.91 -12.43 -19.02
CA LEU A 228 2.80 -11.86 -17.98
C LEU A 228 4.26 -12.27 -18.18
N SER A 229 4.60 -12.92 -19.29
CA SER A 229 5.91 -13.54 -19.53
C SER A 229 7.07 -12.54 -19.58
N SER A 230 6.82 -11.26 -19.84
CA SER A 230 7.82 -10.20 -19.81
C SER A 230 8.19 -9.75 -18.38
N ILE A 231 7.36 -10.08 -17.36
CA ILE A 231 7.57 -9.63 -15.97
C ILE A 231 8.71 -10.41 -15.34
N ARG A 232 9.87 -9.77 -15.22
CA ARG A 232 11.04 -10.31 -14.51
C ARG A 232 10.88 -10.26 -13.02
N LEU A 233 10.17 -9.23 -12.50
CA LEU A 233 9.89 -9.08 -11.08
C LEU A 233 8.61 -8.29 -10.84
N GLY A 234 7.68 -8.91 -10.09
CA GLY A 234 6.50 -8.25 -9.53
C GLY A 234 6.53 -8.31 -8.00
N GLY A 235 6.64 -7.16 -7.35
CA GLY A 235 6.50 -7.06 -5.91
C GLY A 235 5.02 -7.04 -5.53
N TYR A 236 4.55 -7.96 -4.68
CA TYR A 236 3.14 -7.95 -4.30
C TYR A 236 2.92 -7.80 -2.79
N GLY A 237 1.96 -6.92 -2.45
CA GLY A 237 1.40 -6.82 -1.10
C GLY A 237 0.30 -7.86 -0.90
N ARG A 238 0.40 -8.65 0.17
CA ARG A 238 -0.63 -9.64 0.55
C ARG A 238 -1.70 -8.97 1.41
N PHE A 239 -2.80 -8.55 0.79
CA PHE A 239 -3.94 -7.91 1.46
C PHE A 239 -5.13 -8.85 1.66
N ASN A 240 -5.22 -9.90 0.84
CA ASN A 240 -6.27 -10.90 0.89
C ASN A 240 -5.68 -12.30 1.11
N THR A 241 -5.76 -12.78 2.34
CA THR A 241 -5.26 -14.11 2.74
C THR A 241 -5.95 -15.27 2.01
N SER A 242 -7.09 -15.00 1.35
CA SER A 242 -7.83 -16.00 0.57
C SER A 242 -7.22 -16.28 -0.81
N LEU A 243 -6.28 -15.42 -1.29
CA LEU A 243 -5.62 -15.59 -2.58
C LEU A 243 -4.31 -16.37 -2.46
N ASP A 244 -4.35 -17.55 -1.83
CA ASP A 244 -3.19 -18.42 -1.75
C ASP A 244 -2.79 -18.96 -3.14
N GLY A 245 -1.48 -19.29 -3.28
CA GLY A 245 -0.94 -19.85 -4.52
C GLY A 245 -0.73 -18.87 -5.66
N ILE A 246 -0.94 -17.57 -5.46
CA ILE A 246 -0.79 -16.57 -6.53
C ILE A 246 0.62 -16.52 -7.12
N VAL A 247 1.66 -16.74 -6.31
CA VAL A 247 3.06 -16.77 -6.75
C VAL A 247 3.32 -17.95 -7.69
N GLY A 248 2.75 -19.12 -7.37
CA GLY A 248 2.84 -20.30 -8.24
C GLY A 248 2.10 -20.09 -9.56
N ARG A 249 0.86 -19.62 -9.50
CA ARG A 249 0.05 -19.31 -10.70
C ARG A 249 0.74 -18.28 -11.61
N ALA A 250 1.34 -17.25 -11.04
CA ALA A 250 2.07 -16.25 -11.80
C ALA A 250 3.34 -16.85 -12.44
N GLN A 251 4.05 -17.72 -11.73
CA GLN A 251 5.20 -18.44 -12.27
C GLN A 251 4.81 -19.33 -13.45
N ASP A 252 3.66 -20.02 -13.36
CA ASP A 252 3.13 -20.83 -14.48
C ASP A 252 2.76 -19.96 -15.69
N ALA A 253 2.41 -18.68 -15.47
CA ALA A 253 2.19 -17.66 -16.49
C ALA A 253 3.46 -16.91 -16.94
N GLY A 254 4.64 -17.34 -16.47
CA GLY A 254 5.94 -16.79 -16.86
C GLY A 254 6.45 -15.60 -16.02
N ALA A 255 5.69 -15.13 -15.04
CA ALA A 255 6.06 -13.98 -14.20
C ALA A 255 6.69 -14.39 -12.86
N VAL A 256 7.71 -13.66 -12.43
CA VAL A 256 8.28 -13.81 -11.09
C VAL A 256 7.61 -12.85 -10.12
N LEU A 257 6.73 -13.37 -9.26
CA LEU A 257 6.17 -12.58 -8.16
C LEU A 257 6.88 -12.88 -6.84
N THR A 258 7.05 -11.85 -6.01
CA THR A 258 7.65 -11.99 -4.69
C THR A 258 6.99 -11.08 -3.66
N GLY A 259 6.86 -11.58 -2.43
CA GLY A 259 6.27 -10.87 -1.31
C GLY A 259 7.11 -9.68 -0.86
N LEU A 260 6.45 -8.65 -0.41
CA LEU A 260 7.07 -7.45 0.12
C LEU A 260 6.38 -6.99 1.42
N TYR A 261 6.99 -6.02 2.08
CA TYR A 261 6.39 -5.32 3.20
C TYR A 261 6.55 -3.81 3.03
N GLY A 262 5.57 -3.09 3.53
CA GLY A 262 5.56 -1.64 3.64
C GLY A 262 4.27 -1.14 4.26
N MET A 263 4.28 0.10 4.69
CA MET A 263 3.13 0.80 5.24
C MET A 263 3.28 2.30 5.00
N SER A 264 2.23 3.07 5.28
CA SER A 264 2.27 4.51 4.99
C SER A 264 3.42 5.22 5.70
N GLU A 265 3.77 4.82 6.91
CA GLU A 265 4.75 5.46 7.77
C GLU A 265 6.21 5.19 7.38
N VAL A 266 6.49 4.09 6.68
CA VAL A 266 7.84 3.73 6.21
C VAL A 266 7.92 3.64 4.69
N GLN A 267 6.85 4.02 4.00
CA GLN A 267 6.59 3.84 2.58
C GLN A 267 6.40 2.36 2.19
N ALA A 268 5.94 2.11 0.97
CA ALA A 268 5.90 0.77 0.41
C ALA A 268 7.30 0.34 -0.05
N LEU A 269 7.45 -0.92 -0.43
CA LEU A 269 8.72 -1.48 -0.90
C LEU A 269 9.86 -1.39 0.13
N PHE A 270 9.52 -1.43 1.43
CA PHE A 270 10.50 -1.33 2.52
C PHE A 270 11.36 -2.59 2.66
N SER A 271 10.76 -3.75 2.42
CA SER A 271 11.48 -5.02 2.30
C SER A 271 10.93 -5.88 1.18
N LEU A 272 11.73 -6.83 0.71
CA LEU A 272 11.44 -7.69 -0.42
C LEU A 272 11.94 -9.10 -0.14
N ARG A 273 11.16 -10.14 -0.45
CA ARG A 273 11.64 -11.52 -0.48
C ARG A 273 12.57 -11.72 -1.65
N ASP A 274 13.56 -12.59 -1.47
CA ASP A 274 14.51 -12.93 -2.54
C ASP A 274 13.77 -13.47 -3.77
N PRO A 275 13.83 -12.78 -4.92
CA PRO A 275 13.18 -13.24 -6.16
C PRO A 275 13.72 -14.58 -6.69
N ALA A 276 14.96 -14.94 -6.33
CA ALA A 276 15.58 -16.21 -6.74
C ALA A 276 15.15 -17.39 -5.86
N ALA A 277 14.48 -17.13 -4.72
CA ALA A 277 13.99 -18.18 -3.84
C ALA A 277 12.84 -18.98 -4.45
N GLY A 278 12.55 -20.15 -3.88
CA GLY A 278 11.40 -20.97 -4.28
C GLY A 278 10.05 -20.27 -4.00
N THR A 279 9.00 -20.69 -4.69
CA THR A 279 7.65 -20.10 -4.61
C THR A 279 7.12 -20.00 -3.17
N SER A 280 7.36 -21.00 -2.33
CA SER A 280 6.96 -20.99 -0.91
C SER A 280 7.59 -19.84 -0.13
N GLN A 281 8.88 -19.56 -0.34
CA GLN A 281 9.59 -18.45 0.28
C GLN A 281 9.08 -17.10 -0.26
N ARG A 282 8.96 -16.99 -1.59
CA ARG A 282 8.47 -15.78 -2.26
C ARG A 282 7.02 -15.43 -1.90
N SER A 283 6.22 -16.41 -1.47
CA SER A 283 4.82 -16.18 -1.05
C SER A 283 4.70 -15.57 0.35
N ARG A 284 5.78 -15.55 1.15
CA ARG A 284 5.74 -15.04 2.52
C ARG A 284 5.82 -13.50 2.53
N PRO A 285 5.02 -12.80 3.34
CA PRO A 285 5.16 -11.36 3.50
C PRO A 285 6.40 -11.00 4.33
N GLY A 286 6.94 -9.80 4.16
CA GLY A 286 8.19 -9.37 4.81
C GLY A 286 9.36 -9.36 3.84
N GLY A 287 10.50 -9.93 4.24
CA GLY A 287 11.71 -10.03 3.42
C GLY A 287 12.88 -9.22 3.92
N THR A 288 13.91 -9.11 3.09
CA THR A 288 15.15 -8.36 3.37
C THR A 288 14.91 -6.87 3.18
N LEU A 289 15.39 -6.05 4.11
CA LEU A 289 15.34 -4.58 4.01
C LEU A 289 16.04 -4.09 2.75
N VAL A 290 15.37 -3.25 1.93
CA VAL A 290 15.95 -2.71 0.68
C VAL A 290 17.03 -1.65 0.96
N SER A 291 16.89 -0.86 2.02
CA SER A 291 17.88 0.14 2.42
C SER A 291 18.97 -0.46 3.31
N SER A 292 20.25 -0.19 3.00
CA SER A 292 21.37 -0.56 3.86
C SER A 292 21.41 0.22 5.18
N GLU A 293 20.79 1.41 5.21
CA GLU A 293 20.69 2.28 6.39
C GLU A 293 19.46 1.96 7.26
N ALA A 294 18.52 1.15 6.75
CA ALA A 294 17.39 0.70 7.53
C ALA A 294 17.75 -0.45 8.46
N SER A 295 17.07 -0.49 9.58
CA SER A 295 17.22 -1.55 10.58
C SER A 295 15.87 -1.92 11.15
N TYR A 296 15.75 -3.13 11.67
CA TYR A 296 14.57 -3.56 12.41
C TYR A 296 14.97 -4.22 13.74
N ARG A 297 14.05 -4.22 14.67
CA ARG A 297 14.09 -5.06 15.88
C ARG A 297 12.70 -5.62 16.17
N ILE A 298 12.65 -6.69 16.95
CA ILE A 298 11.39 -7.26 17.43
C ILE A 298 11.40 -7.19 18.95
N VAL A 299 10.39 -6.51 19.50
CA VAL A 299 10.23 -6.35 20.96
C VAL A 299 8.84 -6.86 21.32
N ASP A 300 8.77 -7.86 22.20
CA ASP A 300 7.52 -8.53 22.57
C ASP A 300 6.68 -9.00 21.35
N GLY A 301 7.37 -9.43 20.29
CA GLY A 301 6.79 -9.84 19.02
C GLY A 301 6.44 -8.68 18.07
N GLU A 302 6.46 -7.43 18.53
CA GLU A 302 6.19 -6.26 17.70
C GLU A 302 7.40 -5.90 16.84
N LEU A 303 7.19 -5.77 15.53
CA LEU A 303 8.16 -5.21 14.60
C LEU A 303 8.34 -3.72 14.85
N GLN A 304 9.57 -3.30 15.05
CA GLN A 304 9.95 -1.91 15.17
C GLN A 304 11.01 -1.56 14.13
N LEU A 305 10.85 -0.41 13.50
CA LEU A 305 11.63 -0.02 12.32
C LEU A 305 12.37 1.30 12.52
N ARG A 306 13.53 1.41 11.87
CA ARG A 306 14.33 2.63 11.79
C ARG A 306 14.92 2.73 10.39
N GLY A 307 15.02 3.93 9.82
CA GLY A 307 15.64 4.14 8.51
C GLY A 307 15.28 5.46 7.84
N PRO A 308 15.87 5.76 6.67
CA PRO A 308 15.69 7.03 5.98
C PRO A 308 14.29 7.22 5.40
N SER A 309 13.56 6.13 5.15
CA SER A 309 12.20 6.16 4.58
C SER A 309 11.10 6.55 5.58
N LEU A 310 11.43 6.66 6.88
CA LEU A 310 10.45 7.02 7.91
C LEU A 310 9.80 8.37 7.65
N PHE A 311 8.51 8.42 7.98
CA PHE A 311 7.72 9.65 7.91
C PHE A 311 8.22 10.73 8.87
N ALA A 312 7.77 11.97 8.66
CA ALA A 312 8.09 13.08 9.56
C ALA A 312 7.25 13.08 10.84
N GLY A 313 6.08 12.43 10.78
CA GLY A 313 5.12 12.33 11.88
C GLY A 313 3.67 12.36 11.37
N TYR A 314 2.74 12.25 12.29
CA TYR A 314 1.32 12.42 12.02
C TYR A 314 0.96 13.91 12.08
N LEU A 315 0.15 14.39 11.13
CA LEU A 315 -0.35 15.77 11.17
C LEU A 315 -1.42 15.92 12.27
N ALA A 316 -1.34 17.05 12.97
CA ALA A 316 -2.39 17.48 13.87
C ALA A 316 -3.69 17.80 13.11
N GLU A 317 -4.82 17.66 13.76
CA GLU A 317 -6.11 18.15 13.25
C GLU A 317 -6.03 19.67 12.99
N GLY A 318 -6.55 20.12 11.84
CA GLY A 318 -6.32 21.49 11.34
C GLY A 318 -4.97 21.69 10.64
N GLY A 319 -4.10 20.72 10.72
CA GLY A 319 -3.05 20.36 9.78
C GLY A 319 -1.85 21.27 9.65
N ALA A 320 -1.58 22.24 10.53
CA ALA A 320 -0.44 23.13 10.34
C ALA A 320 0.92 22.50 10.68
N THR A 321 0.94 21.59 11.66
CA THR A 321 2.17 21.01 12.21
C THR A 321 2.01 19.52 12.44
N VAL A 322 3.13 18.85 12.67
CA VAL A 322 3.15 17.49 13.20
C VAL A 322 2.59 17.49 14.62
N ASP A 323 1.68 16.56 14.92
CA ASP A 323 1.26 16.24 16.27
C ASP A 323 2.38 15.44 16.95
N ALA A 324 3.18 16.14 17.74
CA ALA A 324 4.32 15.52 18.41
C ALA A 324 3.86 14.44 19.40
N GLU A 325 2.80 14.70 20.18
CA GLU A 325 2.32 13.74 21.19
C GLU A 325 1.79 12.46 20.53
N LEU A 326 0.98 12.58 19.47
CA LEU A 326 0.51 11.42 18.72
C LEU A 326 1.68 10.68 18.06
N THR A 327 2.65 11.41 17.51
CA THR A 327 3.80 10.83 16.83
C THR A 327 4.68 10.07 17.82
N ASP A 328 5.06 10.70 18.94
CA ASP A 328 5.96 10.13 19.95
C ASP A 328 5.40 8.85 20.59
N ARG A 329 4.09 8.72 20.73
CA ARG A 329 3.44 7.47 21.20
C ARG A 329 3.74 6.25 20.32
N HIS A 330 4.12 6.47 19.06
CA HIS A 330 4.47 5.41 18.11
C HIS A 330 5.98 5.19 18.02
N PHE A 331 6.77 5.85 18.84
CA PHE A 331 8.20 5.65 18.90
C PHE A 331 8.65 5.13 20.27
N ASP A 332 9.70 4.32 20.26
CA ASP A 332 10.39 3.81 21.44
C ASP A 332 11.89 3.93 21.18
N ASP A 333 12.55 4.88 21.87
CA ASP A 333 13.98 5.19 21.69
C ASP A 333 14.41 5.35 20.22
N GLY A 334 13.60 6.11 19.46
CA GLY A 334 13.83 6.38 18.04
C GLY A 334 13.49 5.22 17.09
N TRP A 335 12.86 4.15 17.59
CA TRP A 335 12.31 3.05 16.80
C TRP A 335 10.82 3.24 16.60
N PHE A 336 10.38 3.24 15.37
CA PHE A 336 8.98 3.32 15.04
C PHE A 336 8.27 1.98 15.32
N ARG A 337 7.25 2.01 16.15
CA ARG A 337 6.41 0.88 16.53
C ARG A 337 5.35 0.69 15.47
N THR A 338 5.45 -0.40 14.71
CA THR A 338 4.55 -0.63 13.56
C THR A 338 3.15 -1.07 13.97
N GLY A 339 3.01 -1.71 15.12
CA GLY A 339 1.81 -2.43 15.52
C GLY A 339 1.62 -3.73 14.74
N ASP A 340 2.67 -4.26 14.13
CA ASP A 340 2.68 -5.53 13.40
C ASP A 340 3.51 -6.56 14.17
N LEU A 341 3.04 -7.80 14.24
CA LEU A 341 3.82 -8.94 14.68
C LEU A 341 4.71 -9.42 13.56
N ALA A 342 5.95 -9.75 13.92
CA ALA A 342 6.91 -10.33 12.97
C ALA A 342 7.80 -11.36 13.66
N GLU A 343 8.38 -12.24 12.85
CA GLU A 343 9.41 -13.18 13.24
C GLU A 343 10.73 -12.82 12.59
N ARG A 344 11.82 -12.96 13.35
CA ARG A 344 13.17 -12.70 12.87
C ARG A 344 13.68 -13.91 12.08
N GLU A 345 14.18 -13.67 10.87
CA GLU A 345 14.90 -14.69 10.10
C GLU A 345 16.42 -14.48 10.22
N ASP A 346 16.91 -13.24 10.04
CA ASP A 346 18.31 -12.86 10.23
C ASP A 346 18.42 -11.37 10.64
N ASP A 347 19.59 -10.75 10.52
CA ASP A 347 19.80 -9.35 10.94
C ASP A 347 19.12 -8.32 10.02
N ARG A 348 18.72 -8.73 8.81
CA ARG A 348 18.13 -7.85 7.80
C ARG A 348 16.82 -8.35 7.24
N THR A 349 16.41 -9.57 7.59
CA THR A 349 15.25 -10.26 7.04
C THR A 349 14.28 -10.63 8.15
N PHE A 350 13.03 -10.28 7.96
CA PHE A 350 11.92 -10.64 8.86
C PHE A 350 10.74 -11.21 8.09
N GLU A 351 9.91 -11.96 8.77
CA GLU A 351 8.60 -12.37 8.28
C GLU A 351 7.50 -11.59 9.02
N TYR A 352 6.62 -10.94 8.28
CA TYR A 352 5.39 -10.36 8.84
C TYR A 352 4.40 -11.48 9.15
N VAL A 353 3.83 -11.46 10.34
CA VAL A 353 2.87 -12.48 10.80
C VAL A 353 1.44 -11.96 10.75
N ALA A 354 1.16 -10.86 11.43
CA ALA A 354 -0.19 -10.29 11.51
C ALA A 354 -0.16 -8.88 12.12
N ARG A 355 -1.25 -8.12 11.96
CA ARG A 355 -1.49 -6.89 12.70
C ARG A 355 -1.78 -7.22 14.18
N ILE A 356 -1.14 -6.54 15.13
CA ILE A 356 -1.35 -6.78 16.58
C ILE A 356 -2.84 -6.64 16.96
N GLY A 357 -3.56 -5.66 16.36
CA GLY A 357 -4.99 -5.46 16.58
C GLY A 357 -5.90 -6.52 15.96
N ASP A 358 -5.37 -7.30 15.01
CA ASP A 358 -6.11 -8.39 14.34
C ASP A 358 -5.77 -9.77 14.92
N VAL A 359 -4.74 -9.87 15.77
CA VAL A 359 -4.34 -11.13 16.40
C VAL A 359 -5.41 -11.59 17.39
N LEU A 360 -5.75 -12.84 17.31
CA LEU A 360 -6.72 -13.47 18.20
C LEU A 360 -6.03 -13.90 19.51
N ARG A 361 -6.59 -13.53 20.66
CA ARG A 361 -6.13 -14.04 21.96
C ARG A 361 -6.98 -15.25 22.34
N LEU A 362 -6.50 -16.46 22.03
CA LEU A 362 -7.24 -17.71 22.23
C LEU A 362 -6.52 -18.56 23.27
N GLY A 363 -7.21 -18.88 24.36
CA GLY A 363 -6.64 -19.73 25.41
C GLY A 363 -5.34 -19.19 26.03
N GLY A 364 -5.14 -17.86 26.03
CA GLY A 364 -3.92 -17.21 26.52
C GLY A 364 -2.81 -17.06 25.48
N PHE A 365 -2.99 -17.62 24.28
CA PHE A 365 -2.02 -17.55 23.19
C PHE A 365 -2.41 -16.47 22.16
N LEU A 366 -1.39 -15.88 21.52
CA LEU A 366 -1.57 -15.01 20.34
C LEU A 366 -1.61 -15.90 19.11
N VAL A 367 -2.68 -15.79 18.33
CA VAL A 367 -2.94 -16.62 17.13
C VAL A 367 -3.20 -15.71 15.96
N ALA A 368 -2.44 -15.86 14.88
CA ALA A 368 -2.73 -15.17 13.63
C ALA A 368 -4.01 -15.75 13.01
N PRO A 369 -5.02 -14.94 12.64
CA PRO A 369 -6.22 -15.44 11.98
C PRO A 369 -5.92 -16.31 10.77
N ALA A 370 -4.89 -15.95 10.00
CA ALA A 370 -4.46 -16.69 8.81
C ALA A 370 -4.14 -18.17 9.07
N GLU A 371 -3.70 -18.53 10.28
CA GLU A 371 -3.44 -19.94 10.63
C GLU A 371 -4.72 -20.80 10.54
N ILE A 372 -5.85 -20.21 10.94
CA ILE A 372 -7.15 -20.89 10.92
C ILE A 372 -7.78 -20.75 9.53
N GLU A 373 -7.70 -19.55 8.93
CA GLU A 373 -8.22 -19.23 7.60
C GLU A 373 -7.66 -20.19 6.54
N THR A 374 -6.34 -20.43 6.55
CA THR A 374 -5.67 -21.35 5.62
C THR A 374 -6.16 -22.81 5.74
N VAL A 375 -6.52 -23.27 6.93
CA VAL A 375 -7.07 -24.62 7.10
C VAL A 375 -8.48 -24.71 6.53
N LEU A 376 -9.31 -23.68 6.75
CA LEU A 376 -10.68 -23.64 6.22
C LEU A 376 -10.71 -23.59 4.69
N GLN A 377 -9.76 -22.89 4.07
CA GLN A 377 -9.63 -22.80 2.61
C GLN A 377 -9.25 -24.12 1.92
N ARG A 378 -8.82 -25.15 2.67
CA ARG A 378 -8.60 -26.51 2.14
C ARG A 378 -9.91 -27.28 1.90
N ILE A 379 -11.03 -26.76 2.38
CA ILE A 379 -12.34 -27.37 2.17
C ILE A 379 -12.78 -27.09 0.73
N ALA A 380 -13.12 -28.14 0.00
CA ALA A 380 -13.61 -28.00 -1.37
C ALA A 380 -14.88 -27.11 -1.41
N GLY A 381 -14.85 -26.07 -2.25
CA GLY A 381 -15.96 -25.11 -2.39
C GLY A 381 -15.92 -23.94 -1.40
N VAL A 382 -14.88 -23.82 -0.56
CA VAL A 382 -14.59 -22.63 0.24
C VAL A 382 -13.63 -21.74 -0.56
N ASP A 383 -14.16 -20.63 -1.06
CA ASP A 383 -13.39 -19.68 -1.87
C ASP A 383 -12.57 -18.71 -1.00
N ALA A 384 -13.09 -18.38 0.20
CA ALA A 384 -12.43 -17.45 1.12
C ALA A 384 -12.84 -17.70 2.57
N ALA A 385 -11.96 -17.39 3.51
CA ALA A 385 -12.23 -17.49 4.95
C ALA A 385 -11.71 -16.26 5.70
N GLN A 386 -12.45 -15.83 6.72
CA GLN A 386 -12.04 -14.80 7.69
C GLN A 386 -12.39 -15.26 9.09
N VAL A 387 -11.48 -15.05 10.04
CA VAL A 387 -11.66 -15.47 11.43
C VAL A 387 -11.56 -14.29 12.38
N VAL A 388 -12.51 -14.21 13.31
CA VAL A 388 -12.52 -13.23 14.39
C VAL A 388 -12.65 -13.94 15.75
N ALA A 389 -12.19 -13.28 16.81
CA ALA A 389 -12.40 -13.76 18.16
C ALA A 389 -13.63 -13.07 18.78
N VAL A 390 -14.42 -13.84 19.51
CA VAL A 390 -15.55 -13.36 20.33
C VAL A 390 -15.29 -13.73 21.79
N ASP A 391 -15.40 -12.73 22.67
CA ASP A 391 -15.24 -12.94 24.09
C ASP A 391 -16.42 -13.70 24.67
N ARG A 392 -16.13 -14.71 25.48
CA ARG A 392 -17.10 -15.52 26.23
C ARG A 392 -16.70 -15.62 27.69
N PRO A 393 -17.62 -15.99 28.60
CA PRO A 393 -17.30 -16.14 30.01
C PRO A 393 -16.15 -17.12 30.30
N ASP A 394 -15.97 -18.11 29.42
CA ASP A 394 -14.91 -19.14 29.49
C ASP A 394 -13.66 -18.79 28.65
N GLY A 395 -13.54 -17.56 28.19
CA GLY A 395 -12.45 -17.04 27.37
C GLY A 395 -12.82 -16.85 25.89
N ALA A 396 -12.00 -16.09 25.18
CA ALA A 396 -12.25 -15.79 23.77
C ALA A 396 -12.22 -17.07 22.91
N ARG A 397 -13.13 -17.13 21.94
CA ARG A 397 -13.30 -18.24 20.99
C ARG A 397 -13.27 -17.75 19.56
N PRO A 398 -12.63 -18.50 18.64
CA PRO A 398 -12.64 -18.13 17.22
C PRO A 398 -14.00 -18.48 16.60
N VAL A 399 -14.48 -17.55 15.75
CA VAL A 399 -15.63 -17.73 14.85
C VAL A 399 -15.15 -17.45 13.43
N ALA A 400 -15.43 -18.38 12.54
CA ALA A 400 -15.06 -18.27 11.15
C ALA A 400 -16.25 -17.85 10.29
N PHE A 401 -15.98 -16.99 9.30
CA PHE A 401 -16.85 -16.67 8.18
C PHE A 401 -16.21 -17.18 6.90
N VAL A 402 -17.00 -17.84 6.06
CA VAL A 402 -16.50 -18.37 4.81
C VAL A 402 -17.38 -17.94 3.64
N ILE A 403 -16.77 -17.68 2.48
CA ILE A 403 -17.47 -17.57 1.20
C ILE A 403 -17.46 -18.96 0.59
N ALA A 404 -18.64 -19.58 0.49
CA ALA A 404 -18.82 -20.90 -0.05
C ALA A 404 -20.13 -20.94 -0.86
N PRO A 405 -20.09 -20.67 -2.18
CA PRO A 405 -21.31 -20.53 -3.00
C PRO A 405 -22.22 -21.76 -3.02
N ASN A 406 -21.65 -22.94 -2.80
CA ASN A 406 -22.38 -24.20 -2.72
C ASN A 406 -22.71 -24.61 -1.27
N GLY A 407 -22.50 -23.72 -0.30
CA GLY A 407 -22.62 -24.01 1.13
C GLY A 407 -21.40 -24.74 1.71
N VAL A 408 -21.32 -24.75 3.03
CA VAL A 408 -20.31 -25.49 3.79
C VAL A 408 -21.00 -26.26 4.92
N ASP A 409 -20.59 -27.49 5.13
CA ASP A 409 -21.01 -28.25 6.33
C ASP A 409 -20.15 -27.77 7.51
N GLU A 410 -20.80 -27.06 8.44
CA GLU A 410 -20.13 -26.48 9.62
C GLU A 410 -19.43 -27.57 10.45
N THR A 411 -20.07 -28.75 10.61
CA THR A 411 -19.50 -29.85 11.41
C THR A 411 -18.21 -30.37 10.78
N VAL A 412 -18.23 -30.58 9.47
CA VAL A 412 -17.06 -31.05 8.70
C VAL A 412 -15.93 -30.01 8.77
N ALA A 413 -16.26 -28.72 8.68
CA ALA A 413 -15.28 -27.64 8.75
C ALA A 413 -14.61 -27.56 10.12
N ILE A 414 -15.39 -27.67 11.20
CA ILE A 414 -14.88 -27.69 12.59
C ILE A 414 -14.01 -28.92 12.83
N GLU A 415 -14.44 -30.08 12.37
CA GLU A 415 -13.65 -31.32 12.48
C GLU A 415 -12.33 -31.24 11.72
N LEU A 416 -12.32 -30.65 10.52
CA LEU A 416 -11.10 -30.46 9.77
C LEU A 416 -10.12 -29.54 10.53
N CYS A 417 -10.62 -28.44 11.08
CA CYS A 417 -9.81 -27.58 11.95
C CYS A 417 -9.28 -28.35 13.17
N GLY A 418 -10.10 -29.21 13.80
CA GLY A 418 -9.69 -30.01 14.94
C GLY A 418 -8.59 -31.03 14.63
N ARG A 419 -8.48 -31.48 13.38
CA ARG A 419 -7.43 -32.41 12.94
C ARG A 419 -6.09 -31.72 12.66
N HIS A 420 -6.12 -30.43 12.31
CA HIS A 420 -4.93 -29.70 11.85
C HIS A 420 -4.46 -28.59 12.80
N LEU A 421 -5.30 -28.19 13.78
CA LEU A 421 -5.04 -27.08 14.67
C LEU A 421 -5.13 -27.52 16.15
N ALA A 422 -4.40 -26.81 17.00
CA ALA A 422 -4.55 -26.94 18.44
C ALA A 422 -6.00 -26.60 18.88
N ARG A 423 -6.52 -27.27 19.89
CA ARG A 423 -7.92 -27.18 20.33
C ARG A 423 -8.43 -25.75 20.54
N TYR A 424 -7.58 -24.84 21.06
CA TYR A 424 -7.97 -23.45 21.29
C TYR A 424 -8.10 -22.61 20.00
N LYS A 425 -7.56 -23.09 18.87
CA LYS A 425 -7.68 -22.47 17.55
C LYS A 425 -8.89 -22.97 16.76
N VAL A 426 -9.56 -24.03 17.21
CA VAL A 426 -10.70 -24.61 16.49
C VAL A 426 -11.90 -23.66 16.61
N PRO A 427 -12.49 -23.22 15.48
CA PRO A 427 -13.65 -22.35 15.50
C PRO A 427 -14.84 -23.00 16.20
N VAL A 428 -15.57 -22.22 17.01
CA VAL A 428 -16.82 -22.69 17.64
C VAL A 428 -18.01 -22.57 16.69
N ARG A 429 -17.90 -21.77 15.63
CA ARG A 429 -18.87 -21.62 14.54
C ARG A 429 -18.14 -21.39 13.22
N VAL A 430 -18.70 -21.94 12.15
CA VAL A 430 -18.30 -21.63 10.76
C VAL A 430 -19.56 -21.20 10.00
N ILE A 431 -19.60 -19.93 9.62
CA ILE A 431 -20.78 -19.27 9.07
C ILE A 431 -20.51 -18.94 7.60
N ALA A 432 -21.34 -19.49 6.69
CA ALA A 432 -21.29 -19.11 5.29
C ALA A 432 -21.97 -17.74 5.09
N ILE A 433 -21.31 -16.87 4.32
CA ILE A 433 -21.84 -15.56 3.90
C ILE A 433 -21.53 -15.33 2.41
N ASP A 434 -22.32 -14.50 1.76
CA ASP A 434 -22.17 -14.21 0.33
C ASP A 434 -20.93 -13.33 0.04
N GLU A 435 -20.66 -12.37 0.93
CA GLU A 435 -19.51 -11.46 0.82
C GLU A 435 -19.02 -11.00 2.19
N PHE A 436 -17.72 -10.70 2.30
CA PHE A 436 -17.20 -10.09 3.52
C PHE A 436 -17.52 -8.60 3.58
N PRO A 437 -17.95 -8.06 4.75
CA PRO A 437 -18.06 -6.63 4.92
C PRO A 437 -16.69 -5.98 4.68
N SER A 438 -16.65 -5.04 3.75
CA SER A 438 -15.40 -4.44 3.29
C SER A 438 -15.53 -2.94 3.06
N THR A 439 -14.39 -2.26 2.97
CA THR A 439 -14.27 -0.87 2.53
C THR A 439 -13.24 -0.76 1.41
N PRO A 440 -13.50 0.08 0.40
CA PRO A 440 -12.48 0.42 -0.59
C PRO A 440 -11.27 1.07 0.08
N SER A 441 -10.07 0.71 -0.36
CA SER A 441 -8.83 1.36 0.05
C SER A 441 -8.00 1.74 -1.19
N ALA A 442 -6.96 2.55 -1.02
CA ALA A 442 -6.06 2.92 -2.11
C ALA A 442 -5.40 1.70 -2.76
N ASN A 443 -5.18 0.64 -1.99
CA ASN A 443 -4.45 -0.56 -2.44
C ASN A 443 -5.37 -1.77 -2.69
N GLY A 444 -6.70 -1.56 -2.76
CA GLY A 444 -7.68 -2.64 -2.95
C GLY A 444 -8.82 -2.57 -1.94
N THR A 445 -9.46 -3.70 -1.68
CA THR A 445 -10.59 -3.81 -0.74
C THR A 445 -10.09 -4.28 0.63
N LYS A 446 -10.44 -3.57 1.70
CA LYS A 446 -10.08 -3.95 3.08
C LYS A 446 -11.29 -4.53 3.81
N ILE A 447 -11.11 -5.73 4.38
CA ILE A 447 -12.16 -6.41 5.16
C ILE A 447 -12.36 -5.71 6.52
N GLN A 448 -13.62 -5.48 6.87
CA GLN A 448 -14.03 -4.85 8.12
C GLN A 448 -14.17 -5.89 9.23
N ARG A 449 -13.07 -6.35 9.83
CA ARG A 449 -13.08 -7.38 10.89
C ARG A 449 -13.93 -6.99 12.10
N ASN A 450 -14.08 -5.70 12.40
CA ASN A 450 -14.98 -5.26 13.48
C ASN A 450 -16.45 -5.57 13.17
N LYS A 451 -16.89 -5.43 11.93
CA LYS A 451 -18.25 -5.84 11.54
C LYS A 451 -18.41 -7.36 11.62
N LEU A 452 -17.42 -8.13 11.17
CA LEU A 452 -17.44 -9.59 11.33
C LEU A 452 -17.53 -9.99 12.80
N ARG A 453 -16.83 -9.29 13.70
CA ARG A 453 -16.91 -9.55 15.16
C ARG A 453 -18.33 -9.30 15.69
N MET A 454 -18.97 -8.17 15.34
CA MET A 454 -20.36 -7.90 15.71
C MET A 454 -21.33 -8.95 15.17
N MET A 455 -21.14 -9.43 13.93
CA MET A 455 -21.94 -10.51 13.34
C MET A 455 -21.74 -11.83 14.10
N ALA A 456 -20.50 -12.14 14.50
CA ALA A 456 -20.17 -13.32 15.27
C ALA A 456 -20.80 -13.28 16.67
N GLU A 457 -20.75 -12.15 17.36
CA GLU A 457 -21.40 -11.92 18.65
C GLU A 457 -22.93 -12.14 18.56
N ALA A 458 -23.56 -11.58 17.53
CA ALA A 458 -24.98 -11.76 17.27
C ALA A 458 -25.34 -13.23 16.99
N ALA A 459 -24.54 -13.93 16.18
CA ALA A 459 -24.75 -15.35 15.86
C ALA A 459 -24.61 -16.28 17.08
N LEU A 460 -23.70 -15.94 17.99
CA LEU A 460 -23.51 -16.70 19.23
C LEU A 460 -24.59 -16.38 20.29
N SER A 461 -25.13 -15.16 20.28
CA SER A 461 -26.20 -14.74 21.20
C SER A 461 -27.56 -15.34 20.81
N GLY A 462 -27.82 -15.53 19.51
CA GLY A 462 -29.07 -16.12 19.00
C GLY A 462 -29.15 -17.65 19.11
N SER A 463 -28.07 -18.33 19.47
CA SER A 463 -28.03 -19.82 19.60
C SER A 463 -28.35 -20.33 21.01
N GLY A 464 -28.78 -19.42 21.92
CA GLY A 464 -29.07 -19.72 23.33
C GLY A 464 -30.55 -19.60 23.70
N ALA A 465 -31.51 -19.72 22.75
CA ALA A 465 -32.94 -19.76 22.99
C ALA A 465 -33.51 -21.14 22.63
#